data_b37d3ab80621e976795fb7a16c7e975c
#
_entry.id   b37d3ab80621e976795fb7a16c7e975c
#
_cell.length_a   1.000
_cell.length_b   1.000
_cell.length_c   1.000
_cell.angle_alpha   90.00
_cell.angle_beta   90.00
_cell.angle_gamma   90.00
#
_symmetry.space_group_name_H-M   'P 1'
#
loop_
_entity.id
_entity.type
_entity.pdbx_description
1 polymer ?
#
loop_
_entity_poly.entity_id
_entity_poly.type
_entity_poly.pdbx_seq_one_letter_code
_entity_poly.pdbx_strand_id
1 'polypeptide(L)'
;MKPANKPYIVVIDDDVHKEDYPLIDFIERAYGEERVKLFEEPKDGVDFVKAHLSERIIVVLDIMFDGQAIGFDVFDQIIEESVLVCIIVMTGSLESTKSTDLQKLINGHAWYLVGRDESAKSILKLIKDAEDHLSMRVDGALEEWVLRQNAEDQKKPFITSKEGKTYSLLDILRAIRTEDDEVAKKLVKSITSTAIDILSRDKSRIGN
;
A
#
# COMPACT_ATOMS: atom_id res chain seq x y z
N MET A 1 14.41 -11.49 -15.75
CA MET A 1 13.64 -10.92 -14.62
C MET A 1 12.16 -11.03 -14.97
N LYS A 2 11.33 -11.67 -14.15
CA LYS A 2 9.88 -11.46 -14.28
C LYS A 2 9.63 -9.95 -14.03
N PRO A 3 8.77 -9.29 -14.81
CA PRO A 3 8.43 -7.90 -14.55
C PRO A 3 7.97 -7.78 -13.09
N ALA A 4 8.39 -6.71 -12.41
CA ALA A 4 7.88 -6.39 -11.08
C ALA A 4 6.35 -6.46 -11.13
N ASN A 5 5.75 -7.18 -10.18
CA ASN A 5 4.30 -7.36 -10.18
C ASN A 5 3.67 -5.98 -9.95
N LYS A 6 2.91 -5.48 -10.94
CA LYS A 6 2.23 -4.18 -10.81
C LYS A 6 1.32 -4.21 -9.58
N PRO A 7 1.19 -3.12 -8.84
CA PRO A 7 0.29 -3.05 -7.69
C PRO A 7 -1.17 -3.27 -8.12
N TYR A 8 -2.01 -3.69 -7.20
CA TYR A 8 -3.44 -3.49 -7.35
C TYR A 8 -3.77 -2.00 -7.14
N ILE A 9 -4.60 -1.47 -8.01
CA ILE A 9 -5.22 -0.15 -7.82
C ILE A 9 -6.65 -0.42 -7.41
N VAL A 10 -6.97 -0.09 -6.18
CA VAL A 10 -8.28 -0.30 -5.57
C VAL A 10 -8.98 1.06 -5.47
N VAL A 11 -10.08 1.22 -6.17
CA VAL A 11 -10.90 2.43 -6.12
C VAL A 11 -12.14 2.12 -5.28
N ILE A 12 -12.34 2.89 -4.22
CA ILE A 12 -13.48 2.78 -3.31
C ILE A 12 -14.23 4.11 -3.36
N ASP A 13 -15.34 4.13 -4.08
CA ASP A 13 -16.10 5.34 -4.40
C ASP A 13 -17.51 4.93 -4.87
N ASP A 14 -18.58 5.46 -4.26
CA ASP A 14 -19.98 5.13 -4.62
C ASP A 14 -20.38 5.60 -6.02
N ASP A 15 -19.56 6.43 -6.65
CA ASP A 15 -19.75 6.93 -8.00
C ASP A 15 -18.92 6.20 -9.07
N VAL A 16 -18.18 5.16 -8.72
CA VAL A 16 -17.14 4.52 -9.56
C VAL A 16 -17.65 3.97 -10.90
N HIS A 17 -18.93 3.62 -11.01
CA HIS A 17 -19.57 3.11 -12.23
C HIS A 17 -20.40 4.14 -13.01
N LYS A 18 -20.31 5.43 -12.64
CA LYS A 18 -20.97 6.47 -13.44
C LYS A 18 -20.30 6.62 -14.81
N GLU A 19 -21.12 6.84 -15.85
CA GLU A 19 -20.66 6.89 -17.25
C GLU A 19 -19.55 7.94 -17.51
N ASP A 20 -19.46 8.97 -16.68
CA ASP A 20 -18.48 10.06 -16.80
C ASP A 20 -17.37 9.99 -15.73
N TYR A 21 -16.77 8.81 -15.51
CA TYR A 21 -15.65 8.67 -14.57
C TYR A 21 -14.32 8.33 -15.29
N PRO A 22 -13.73 9.31 -16.00
CA PRO A 22 -12.58 9.07 -16.91
C PRO A 22 -11.34 8.53 -16.18
N LEU A 23 -11.26 8.67 -14.86
CA LEU A 23 -10.13 8.18 -14.07
C LEU A 23 -9.90 6.67 -14.26
N ILE A 24 -11.00 5.89 -14.32
CA ILE A 24 -10.93 4.43 -14.46
C ILE A 24 -10.26 4.04 -15.77
N ASP A 25 -10.68 4.63 -16.89
CA ASP A 25 -10.06 4.38 -18.20
C ASP A 25 -8.55 4.65 -18.20
N PHE A 26 -8.10 5.72 -17.52
CA PHE A 26 -6.69 6.07 -17.42
C PHE A 26 -5.92 5.04 -16.58
N ILE A 27 -6.50 4.58 -15.48
CA ILE A 27 -5.88 3.61 -14.59
C ILE A 27 -5.79 2.25 -15.29
N GLU A 28 -6.88 1.78 -15.90
CA GLU A 28 -6.93 0.48 -16.59
C GLU A 28 -5.96 0.41 -17.77
N ARG A 29 -5.84 1.48 -18.54
CA ARG A 29 -4.81 1.55 -19.61
C ARG A 29 -3.38 1.49 -19.09
N ALA A 30 -3.13 2.01 -17.89
CA ALA A 30 -1.78 2.05 -17.32
C ALA A 30 -1.42 0.72 -16.61
N TYR A 31 -2.37 0.13 -15.89
CA TYR A 31 -2.12 -1.00 -14.99
C TYR A 31 -2.67 -2.33 -15.52
N GLY A 32 -3.70 -2.32 -16.37
CA GLY A 32 -4.46 -3.48 -16.85
C GLY A 32 -5.72 -3.70 -16.02
N GLU A 33 -6.82 -4.08 -16.65
CA GLU A 33 -8.13 -4.30 -16.01
C GLU A 33 -8.06 -5.31 -14.85
N GLU A 34 -7.22 -6.33 -14.98
CA GLU A 34 -7.03 -7.36 -13.94
C GLU A 34 -6.42 -6.81 -12.66
N ARG A 35 -5.69 -5.68 -12.73
CA ARG A 35 -5.06 -5.00 -11.59
C ARG A 35 -5.90 -3.86 -11.02
N VAL A 36 -6.97 -3.47 -11.67
CA VAL A 36 -7.90 -2.44 -11.19
C VAL A 36 -9.10 -3.11 -10.55
N LYS A 37 -9.44 -2.69 -9.34
CA LYS A 37 -10.56 -3.20 -8.56
C LYS A 37 -11.42 -2.02 -8.13
N LEU A 38 -12.70 -2.10 -8.44
CA LEU A 38 -13.68 -1.02 -8.24
C LEU A 38 -14.71 -1.48 -7.23
N PHE A 39 -14.96 -0.66 -6.22
CA PHE A 39 -15.92 -0.96 -5.17
C PHE A 39 -16.80 0.26 -4.89
N GLU A 40 -18.11 0.14 -5.08
CA GLU A 40 -19.10 1.11 -4.64
C GLU A 40 -19.34 1.00 -3.14
N GLU A 41 -19.32 -0.24 -2.62
CA GLU A 41 -19.54 -0.51 -1.21
C GLU A 41 -18.19 -0.46 -0.46
N PRO A 42 -18.04 0.45 0.52
CA PRO A 42 -16.81 0.61 1.30
C PRO A 42 -16.31 -0.68 1.93
N LYS A 43 -17.24 -1.50 2.46
CA LYS A 43 -16.93 -2.77 3.12
C LYS A 43 -16.24 -3.75 2.18
N ASP A 44 -16.71 -3.86 0.94
CA ASP A 44 -16.16 -4.80 -0.04
C ASP A 44 -14.73 -4.41 -0.44
N GLY A 45 -14.47 -3.09 -0.56
CA GLY A 45 -13.13 -2.56 -0.79
C GLY A 45 -12.17 -2.87 0.37
N VAL A 46 -12.60 -2.68 1.62
CA VAL A 46 -11.82 -3.03 2.81
C VAL A 46 -11.54 -4.53 2.86
N ASP A 47 -12.56 -5.38 2.63
CA ASP A 47 -12.43 -6.83 2.64
C ASP A 47 -11.44 -7.30 1.54
N PHE A 48 -11.47 -6.68 0.36
CA PHE A 48 -10.50 -6.96 -0.70
C PHE A 48 -9.07 -6.62 -0.26
N VAL A 49 -8.84 -5.43 0.32
CA VAL A 49 -7.51 -5.03 0.81
C VAL A 49 -7.01 -6.02 1.86
N LYS A 50 -7.83 -6.37 2.84
CA LYS A 50 -7.50 -7.35 3.89
C LYS A 50 -7.10 -8.71 3.32
N ALA A 51 -7.80 -9.17 2.29
CA ALA A 51 -7.52 -10.46 1.64
C ALA A 51 -6.23 -10.47 0.80
N HIS A 52 -5.72 -9.28 0.41
CA HIS A 52 -4.59 -9.14 -0.53
C HIS A 52 -3.39 -8.41 0.06
N LEU A 53 -3.22 -8.38 1.39
CA LEU A 53 -2.08 -7.73 2.05
C LEU A 53 -0.71 -8.32 1.65
N SER A 54 -0.67 -9.46 0.96
CA SER A 54 0.54 -10.03 0.36
C SER A 54 0.93 -9.37 -0.97
N GLU A 55 0.09 -8.51 -1.52
CA GLU A 55 0.30 -7.77 -2.75
C GLU A 55 0.59 -6.30 -2.46
N ARG A 56 1.19 -5.59 -3.41
CA ARG A 56 1.27 -4.13 -3.34
C ARG A 56 -0.10 -3.57 -3.67
N ILE A 57 -0.59 -2.64 -2.87
CA ILE A 57 -1.91 -2.04 -3.04
C ILE A 57 -1.80 -0.53 -2.95
N ILE A 58 -2.41 0.15 -3.91
CA ILE A 58 -2.65 1.59 -3.88
C ILE A 58 -4.16 1.78 -3.87
N VAL A 59 -4.67 2.41 -2.84
CA VAL A 59 -6.10 2.69 -2.68
C VAL A 59 -6.36 4.14 -3.08
N VAL A 60 -7.36 4.34 -3.93
CA VAL A 60 -7.98 5.63 -4.20
C VAL A 60 -9.33 5.62 -3.49
N LEU A 61 -9.46 6.42 -2.44
CA LEU A 61 -10.57 6.38 -1.50
C LEU A 61 -11.34 7.69 -1.52
N ASP A 62 -12.62 7.64 -1.85
CA ASP A 62 -13.51 8.78 -1.58
C ASP A 62 -13.84 8.86 -0.08
N ILE A 63 -14.03 10.08 0.39
CA ILE A 63 -14.46 10.34 1.77
C ILE A 63 -15.98 10.27 1.89
N MET A 64 -16.72 10.64 0.83
CA MET A 64 -18.16 10.81 0.89
C MET A 64 -18.86 9.64 0.21
N PHE A 65 -19.68 8.92 0.94
CA PHE A 65 -20.56 7.85 0.46
C PHE A 65 -22.01 8.21 0.81
N ASP A 66 -22.89 8.32 -0.17
CA ASP A 66 -24.30 8.73 0.01
C ASP A 66 -24.46 9.99 0.89
N GLY A 67 -23.55 10.96 0.73
CA GLY A 67 -23.54 12.21 1.50
C GLY A 67 -23.06 12.07 2.94
N GLN A 68 -22.52 10.93 3.35
CA GLN A 68 -21.92 10.68 4.66
C GLN A 68 -20.40 10.50 4.58
N ALA A 69 -19.66 11.02 5.54
CA ALA A 69 -18.19 10.97 5.55
C ALA A 69 -17.64 9.61 6.05
N ILE A 70 -18.13 8.51 5.48
CA ILE A 70 -17.78 7.13 5.84
C ILE A 70 -16.33 6.81 5.50
N GLY A 71 -15.76 7.47 4.48
CA GLY A 71 -14.39 7.23 4.02
C GLY A 71 -13.32 7.40 5.11
N PHE A 72 -13.56 8.20 6.16
CA PHE A 72 -12.64 8.28 7.31
C PHE A 72 -12.59 6.97 8.10
N ASP A 73 -13.72 6.29 8.29
CA ASP A 73 -13.76 5.01 8.98
C ASP A 73 -13.14 3.90 8.11
N VAL A 74 -13.31 3.98 6.78
CA VAL A 74 -12.67 3.09 5.80
C VAL A 74 -11.15 3.27 5.84
N PHE A 75 -10.67 4.52 5.86
CA PHE A 75 -9.25 4.84 6.00
C PHE A 75 -8.66 4.22 7.26
N ASP A 76 -9.29 4.45 8.43
CA ASP A 76 -8.85 3.89 9.70
C ASP A 76 -8.79 2.36 9.66
N GLN A 77 -9.81 1.69 9.13
CA GLN A 77 -9.83 0.23 8.99
C GLN A 77 -8.70 -0.33 8.12
N ILE A 78 -8.35 0.35 7.02
CA ILE A 78 -7.26 -0.09 6.15
C ILE A 78 -5.90 0.12 6.84
N ILE A 79 -5.70 1.27 7.49
CA ILE A 79 -4.45 1.58 8.19
C ILE A 79 -4.22 0.67 9.40
N GLU A 80 -5.26 0.26 10.10
CA GLU A 80 -5.17 -0.73 11.18
C GLU A 80 -4.63 -2.08 10.69
N GLU A 81 -4.92 -2.46 9.44
CA GLU A 81 -4.43 -3.72 8.87
C GLU A 81 -3.01 -3.60 8.28
N SER A 82 -2.63 -2.47 7.72
CA SER A 82 -1.31 -2.28 7.12
C SER A 82 -0.96 -0.83 6.84
N VAL A 83 0.19 -0.39 7.36
CA VAL A 83 0.79 0.92 7.04
C VAL A 83 1.54 0.91 5.69
N LEU A 84 1.62 -0.22 5.01
CA LEU A 84 2.31 -0.37 3.72
C LEU A 84 1.38 -0.21 2.52
N VAL A 85 0.09 -0.06 2.74
CA VAL A 85 -0.88 0.31 1.71
C VAL A 85 -0.78 1.83 1.48
N CYS A 86 -0.54 2.27 0.26
CA CYS A 86 -0.61 3.70 -0.07
C CYS A 86 -2.06 4.10 -0.30
N ILE A 87 -2.56 5.08 0.46
CA ILE A 87 -3.93 5.57 0.32
C ILE A 87 -3.90 7.01 -0.21
N ILE A 88 -4.52 7.22 -1.37
CA ILE A 88 -4.81 8.52 -1.96
C ILE A 88 -6.26 8.82 -1.61
N VAL A 89 -6.47 9.82 -0.77
CA VAL A 89 -7.81 10.21 -0.31
C VAL A 89 -8.35 11.30 -1.23
N MET A 90 -9.56 11.10 -1.73
CA MET A 90 -10.31 12.11 -2.50
C MET A 90 -11.42 12.72 -1.65
N THR A 91 -11.65 14.02 -1.80
CA THR A 91 -12.76 14.71 -1.13
C THR A 91 -13.36 15.79 -2.02
N GLY A 92 -14.68 15.88 -2.03
CA GLY A 92 -15.39 16.91 -2.79
C GLY A 92 -15.21 18.34 -2.27
N SER A 93 -14.78 18.51 -1.02
CA SER A 93 -14.54 19.83 -0.43
C SER A 93 -13.50 19.78 0.69
N LEU A 94 -12.25 20.07 0.33
CA LEU A 94 -11.18 20.25 1.30
C LEU A 94 -11.46 21.37 2.29
N GLU A 95 -12.12 22.45 1.83
CA GLU A 95 -12.41 23.64 2.63
C GLU A 95 -13.44 23.37 3.74
N SER A 96 -14.35 22.44 3.53
CA SER A 96 -15.37 22.06 4.52
C SER A 96 -14.95 20.93 5.45
N THR A 97 -13.81 20.29 5.19
CA THR A 97 -13.28 19.20 6.02
C THR A 97 -12.80 19.74 7.36
N LYS A 98 -13.26 19.15 8.46
CA LYS A 98 -12.86 19.56 9.80
C LYS A 98 -11.35 19.36 10.01
N SER A 99 -10.73 20.27 10.75
CA SER A 99 -9.29 20.18 11.07
C SER A 99 -8.92 18.88 11.81
N THR A 100 -9.84 18.33 12.60
CA THR A 100 -9.68 17.04 13.29
C THR A 100 -9.57 15.87 12.33
N ASP A 101 -10.36 15.90 11.24
CA ASP A 101 -10.40 14.84 10.24
C ASP A 101 -9.17 14.92 9.34
N LEU A 102 -8.73 16.14 8.99
CA LEU A 102 -7.46 16.34 8.31
C LEU A 102 -6.26 15.85 9.15
N GLN A 103 -6.28 16.10 10.45
CA GLN A 103 -5.26 15.60 11.36
C GLN A 103 -5.22 14.05 11.40
N LYS A 104 -6.39 13.40 11.38
CA LYS A 104 -6.48 11.94 11.28
C LYS A 104 -5.77 11.42 10.04
N LEU A 105 -6.07 11.97 8.87
CA LEU A 105 -5.46 11.56 7.61
C LEU A 105 -3.94 11.77 7.61
N ILE A 106 -3.48 12.93 8.08
CA ILE A 106 -2.04 13.25 8.14
C ILE A 106 -1.32 12.31 9.12
N ASN A 107 -1.88 12.12 10.32
CA ASN A 107 -1.28 11.26 11.34
C ASN A 107 -1.38 9.77 11.00
N GLY A 108 -2.42 9.37 10.25
CA GLY A 108 -2.60 8.03 9.72
C GLY A 108 -1.78 7.75 8.46
N HIS A 109 -0.92 8.69 8.05
CA HIS A 109 -0.06 8.56 6.87
C HIS A 109 -0.81 8.38 5.55
N ALA A 110 -1.93 9.11 5.34
CA ALA A 110 -2.50 9.25 4.01
C ALA A 110 -1.38 9.71 3.05
N TRP A 111 -1.22 8.98 1.93
CA TRP A 111 -0.15 9.28 1.00
C TRP A 111 -0.37 10.62 0.32
N TYR A 112 -1.59 10.82 -0.20
CA TYR A 112 -2.04 12.10 -0.74
C TYR A 112 -3.47 12.40 -0.33
N LEU A 113 -3.80 13.67 -0.25
CA LEU A 113 -5.14 14.19 -0.10
C LEU A 113 -5.41 15.15 -1.26
N VAL A 114 -6.44 14.86 -2.06
CA VAL A 114 -6.76 15.58 -3.30
C VAL A 114 -8.22 16.00 -3.35
N GLY A 115 -8.52 17.08 -4.06
CA GLY A 115 -9.90 17.47 -4.39
C GLY A 115 -10.48 16.52 -5.43
N ARG A 116 -11.79 16.30 -5.39
CA ARG A 116 -12.52 15.48 -6.38
C ARG A 116 -12.56 16.13 -7.77
N ASP A 117 -12.29 17.43 -7.85
CA ASP A 117 -12.16 18.20 -9.08
C ASP A 117 -10.78 18.05 -9.75
N GLU A 118 -9.87 17.31 -9.12
CA GLU A 118 -8.54 17.05 -9.69
C GLU A 118 -8.64 16.22 -10.97
N SER A 119 -7.80 16.52 -11.95
CA SER A 119 -7.85 15.81 -13.23
C SER A 119 -7.46 14.33 -13.09
N ALA A 120 -8.10 13.44 -13.87
CA ALA A 120 -7.74 12.03 -13.92
C ALA A 120 -6.25 11.79 -14.21
N LYS A 121 -5.63 12.68 -15.01
CA LYS A 121 -4.20 12.63 -15.32
C LYS A 121 -3.33 12.96 -14.09
N SER A 122 -3.75 13.92 -13.27
CA SER A 122 -3.07 14.27 -12.02
C SER A 122 -3.15 13.12 -11.03
N ILE A 123 -4.34 12.53 -10.85
CA ILE A 123 -4.52 11.37 -9.95
C ILE A 123 -3.68 10.18 -10.44
N LEU A 124 -3.66 9.89 -11.74
CA LEU A 124 -2.78 8.84 -12.29
C LEU A 124 -1.30 9.11 -12.00
N LYS A 125 -0.88 10.37 -12.02
CA LYS A 125 0.50 10.72 -11.63
C LYS A 125 0.75 10.40 -10.16
N LEU A 126 -0.17 10.75 -9.25
CA LEU A 126 -0.05 10.42 -7.82
C LEU A 126 -0.01 8.91 -7.56
N ILE A 127 -0.78 8.12 -8.33
CA ILE A 127 -0.73 6.66 -8.28
C ILE A 127 0.67 6.15 -8.67
N LYS A 128 1.27 6.71 -9.72
CA LYS A 128 2.64 6.36 -10.15
C LYS A 128 3.68 6.75 -9.11
N ASP A 129 3.55 7.93 -8.52
CA ASP A 129 4.44 8.38 -7.45
C ASP A 129 4.32 7.47 -6.22
N ALA A 130 3.11 6.96 -5.90
CA ALA A 130 2.89 5.97 -4.84
C ALA A 130 3.52 4.60 -5.19
N GLU A 131 3.42 4.15 -6.44
CA GLU A 131 4.08 2.93 -6.92
C GLU A 131 5.61 3.03 -6.79
N ASP A 132 6.18 4.16 -7.22
CA ASP A 132 7.62 4.41 -7.09
C ASP A 132 8.06 4.42 -5.62
N HIS A 133 7.28 5.05 -4.75
CA HIS A 133 7.53 5.04 -3.31
C HIS A 133 7.53 3.62 -2.74
N LEU A 134 6.49 2.82 -3.03
CA LEU A 134 6.42 1.42 -2.59
C LEU A 134 7.60 0.59 -3.10
N SER A 135 8.12 0.90 -4.29
CA SER A 135 9.25 0.18 -4.89
C SER A 135 10.60 0.52 -4.25
N MET A 136 10.75 1.72 -3.69
CA MET A 136 12.00 2.19 -3.07
C MET A 136 12.12 1.82 -1.58
N ARG A 137 11.05 1.36 -0.95
CA ARG A 137 11.08 0.97 0.46
C ARG A 137 11.86 -0.33 0.63
N VAL A 138 12.70 -0.41 1.66
CA VAL A 138 13.46 -1.63 2.00
C VAL A 138 12.53 -2.78 2.37
N ASP A 139 11.45 -2.48 3.07
CA ASP A 139 10.38 -3.42 3.38
C ASP A 139 9.66 -3.89 2.11
N GLY A 140 9.43 -3.02 1.12
CA GLY A 140 8.94 -3.38 -0.20
C GLY A 140 9.89 -4.32 -0.96
N ALA A 141 11.19 -4.08 -0.91
CA ALA A 141 12.18 -4.98 -1.50
C ALA A 141 12.20 -6.36 -0.82
N LEU A 142 12.04 -6.40 0.51
CA LEU A 142 11.92 -7.64 1.25
C LEU A 142 10.62 -8.38 0.89
N GLU A 143 9.52 -7.65 0.78
CA GLU A 143 8.25 -8.19 0.33
C GLU A 143 8.35 -8.84 -1.04
N GLU A 144 8.92 -8.14 -2.03
CA GLU A 144 9.15 -8.71 -3.36
C GLU A 144 10.01 -9.98 -3.31
N TRP A 145 11.05 -9.97 -2.48
CA TRP A 145 11.90 -11.14 -2.33
C TRP A 145 11.13 -12.32 -1.73
N VAL A 146 10.30 -12.10 -0.70
CA VAL A 146 9.44 -13.13 -0.10
C VAL A 146 8.44 -13.68 -1.10
N LEU A 147 7.75 -12.80 -1.84
CA LEU A 147 6.73 -13.19 -2.83
C LEU A 147 7.32 -13.97 -4.02
N ARG A 148 8.61 -13.83 -4.30
CA ARG A 148 9.32 -14.64 -5.31
C ARG A 148 9.64 -16.05 -4.87
N GLN A 149 9.61 -16.34 -3.56
CA GLN A 149 9.79 -17.68 -3.05
C GLN A 149 8.56 -18.53 -3.38
N ASN A 150 8.75 -19.85 -3.47
CA ASN A 150 7.60 -20.74 -3.65
C ASN A 150 6.76 -20.78 -2.35
N ALA A 151 5.48 -21.14 -2.47
CA ALA A 151 4.52 -21.09 -1.36
C ALA A 151 4.91 -22.00 -0.17
N GLU A 152 5.69 -23.06 -0.40
CA GLU A 152 6.18 -23.93 0.67
C GLU A 152 7.31 -23.26 1.44
N ASP A 153 8.27 -22.63 0.74
CA ASP A 153 9.40 -21.94 1.38
C ASP A 153 8.96 -20.71 2.14
N GLN A 154 7.91 -20.01 1.68
CA GLN A 154 7.34 -18.88 2.41
C GLN A 154 6.82 -19.26 3.81
N LYS A 155 6.35 -20.50 3.99
CA LYS A 155 5.78 -21.01 5.24
C LYS A 155 6.80 -21.72 6.15
N LYS A 156 7.97 -22.03 5.63
CA LYS A 156 9.03 -22.70 6.42
C LYS A 156 9.56 -21.78 7.51
N PRO A 157 10.01 -22.34 8.66
CA PRO A 157 10.74 -21.61 9.66
C PRO A 157 11.96 -20.91 9.05
N PHE A 158 12.06 -19.61 9.25
CA PHE A 158 13.14 -18.79 8.68
C PHE A 158 14.03 -18.20 9.78
N ILE A 159 13.45 -17.70 10.86
CA ILE A 159 14.15 -17.11 12.00
C ILE A 159 13.52 -17.59 13.30
N THR A 160 14.37 -17.83 14.31
CA THR A 160 13.93 -18.09 15.69
C THR A 160 14.40 -16.95 16.58
N SER A 161 13.49 -16.33 17.33
CA SER A 161 13.82 -15.30 18.32
C SER A 161 14.58 -15.89 19.51
N LYS A 162 15.22 -15.03 20.31
CA LYS A 162 15.90 -15.44 21.54
C LYS A 162 14.95 -16.08 22.56
N GLU A 163 13.68 -15.80 22.46
CA GLU A 163 12.59 -16.31 23.30
C GLU A 163 12.01 -17.65 22.78
N GLY A 164 12.59 -18.19 21.70
CA GLY A 164 12.19 -19.47 21.12
C GLY A 164 11.01 -19.39 20.13
N LYS A 165 10.45 -18.21 19.86
CA LYS A 165 9.39 -18.03 18.87
C LYS A 165 9.98 -18.08 17.47
N THR A 166 9.40 -18.93 16.61
CA THR A 166 9.86 -19.12 15.23
C THR A 166 8.93 -18.36 14.27
N TYR A 167 9.54 -17.71 13.28
CA TYR A 167 8.87 -16.91 12.25
C TYR A 167 9.16 -17.50 10.87
N SER A 168 8.14 -17.65 10.05
CA SER A 168 8.25 -17.88 8.62
C SER A 168 8.48 -16.56 7.87
N LEU A 169 8.76 -16.63 6.56
CA LEU A 169 8.85 -15.43 5.73
C LEU A 169 7.51 -14.67 5.67
N LEU A 170 6.38 -15.38 5.68
CA LEU A 170 5.06 -14.75 5.72
C LEU A 170 4.79 -14.05 7.05
N ASP A 171 5.21 -14.64 8.18
CA ASP A 171 5.06 -14.00 9.49
C ASP A 171 5.87 -12.71 9.56
N ILE A 172 7.10 -12.73 9.01
CA ILE A 172 7.96 -11.53 8.94
C ILE A 172 7.31 -10.45 8.08
N LEU A 173 6.78 -10.84 6.90
CA LEU A 173 6.13 -9.91 6.00
C LEU A 173 4.91 -9.26 6.65
N ARG A 174 4.06 -10.07 7.30
CA ARG A 174 2.90 -9.58 8.04
C ARG A 174 3.31 -8.61 9.15
N ALA A 175 4.28 -8.97 9.95
CA ALA A 175 4.75 -8.16 11.07
C ALA A 175 5.40 -6.83 10.62
N ILE A 176 6.03 -6.80 9.44
CA ILE A 176 6.54 -5.57 8.83
C ILE A 176 5.39 -4.66 8.40
N ARG A 177 4.33 -5.24 7.84
CA ARG A 177 3.16 -4.50 7.35
C ARG A 177 2.33 -3.89 8.47
N THR A 178 2.14 -4.62 9.55
CA THR A 178 1.35 -4.18 10.70
C THR A 178 2.14 -3.37 11.72
N GLU A 179 3.48 -3.32 11.58
CA GLU A 179 4.41 -2.72 12.55
C GLU A 179 4.25 -3.21 14.01
N ASP A 180 3.53 -4.30 14.22
CA ASP A 180 3.15 -4.81 15.54
C ASP A 180 4.25 -5.63 16.24
N ASP A 181 5.32 -6.03 15.52
CA ASP A 181 6.34 -6.95 16.05
C ASP A 181 7.72 -6.31 16.11
N GLU A 182 8.24 -6.11 17.32
CA GLU A 182 9.58 -5.59 17.56
C GLU A 182 10.70 -6.47 16.97
N VAL A 183 10.46 -7.77 16.79
CA VAL A 183 11.43 -8.68 16.18
C VAL A 183 11.52 -8.38 14.68
N ALA A 184 10.39 -8.15 14.02
CA ALA A 184 10.36 -7.77 12.61
C ALA A 184 11.04 -6.41 12.37
N LYS A 185 10.77 -5.40 13.19
CA LYS A 185 11.46 -4.10 13.14
C LYS A 185 12.97 -4.24 13.27
N LYS A 186 13.44 -5.04 14.24
CA LYS A 186 14.87 -5.33 14.44
C LYS A 186 15.47 -6.07 13.26
N LEU A 187 14.73 -7.00 12.65
CA LEU A 187 15.16 -7.75 11.47
C LEU A 187 15.34 -6.83 10.26
N VAL A 188 14.34 -5.99 9.92
CA VAL A 188 14.44 -5.01 8.83
C VAL A 188 15.66 -4.12 9.04
N LYS A 189 15.81 -3.56 10.24
CA LYS A 189 16.97 -2.73 10.58
C LYS A 189 18.30 -3.49 10.39
N SER A 190 18.37 -4.76 10.80
CA SER A 190 19.54 -5.60 10.65
C SER A 190 19.87 -5.89 9.19
N ILE A 191 18.86 -6.24 8.37
CA ILE A 191 19.01 -6.48 6.93
C ILE A 191 19.51 -5.22 6.24
N THR A 192 18.90 -4.06 6.52
CA THR A 192 19.29 -2.76 5.96
C THR A 192 20.73 -2.43 6.32
N SER A 193 21.11 -2.56 7.59
CA SER A 193 22.47 -2.31 8.04
C SER A 193 23.49 -3.23 7.36
N THR A 194 23.17 -4.53 7.23
CA THR A 194 24.04 -5.50 6.55
C THR A 194 24.17 -5.19 5.06
N ALA A 195 23.08 -4.81 4.40
CA ALA A 195 23.10 -4.41 2.99
C ALA A 195 23.99 -3.18 2.77
N ILE A 196 23.86 -2.17 3.63
CA ILE A 196 24.72 -0.96 3.60
C ILE A 196 26.18 -1.33 3.80
N ASP A 197 26.49 -2.21 4.77
CA ASP A 197 27.86 -2.67 5.04
C ASP A 197 28.47 -3.40 3.83
N ILE A 198 27.70 -4.30 3.19
CA ILE A 198 28.15 -5.04 2.01
C ILE A 198 28.41 -4.07 0.85
N LEU A 199 27.46 -3.16 0.57
CA LEU A 199 27.59 -2.18 -0.51
C LEU A 199 28.72 -1.19 -0.27
N SER A 200 28.97 -0.81 1.00
CA SER A 200 30.07 0.11 1.34
C SER A 200 31.45 -0.54 1.15
N ARG A 201 31.55 -1.86 1.32
CA ARG A 201 32.81 -2.60 1.12
C ARG A 201 33.10 -2.84 -0.37
N ASP A 202 32.06 -2.96 -1.19
CA ASP A 202 32.17 -3.25 -2.63
C ASP A 202 31.76 -2.07 -3.50
N LYS A 203 32.55 -0.98 -3.39
CA LYS A 203 32.31 0.26 -4.16
C LYS A 203 32.29 0.07 -5.68
N SER A 204 32.77 -1.06 -6.19
CA SER A 204 32.82 -1.36 -7.63
C SER A 204 31.45 -1.75 -8.22
N ARG A 205 30.46 -2.06 -7.39
CA ARG A 205 29.13 -2.51 -7.81
C ARG A 205 28.06 -1.40 -7.90
N ILE A 206 28.37 -0.18 -7.45
CA ILE A 206 27.41 0.94 -7.40
C ILE A 206 27.47 1.81 -8.66
N GLY A 207 28.25 1.46 -9.65
CA GLY A 207 28.54 2.33 -10.80
C GLY A 207 28.28 1.76 -12.19
N ASN A 208 27.37 0.79 -12.35
CA ASN A 208 26.96 0.30 -13.69
C ASN A 208 25.44 0.21 -13.79
#